data_36775982c03086b425f94f1b8dd565b0
#
_entry.id   36775982c03086b425f94f1b8dd565b0
#
_cell.length_a   1.000
_cell.length_b   1.000
_cell.length_c   1.000
_cell.angle_alpha   90.00
_cell.angle_beta   90.00
_cell.angle_gamma   90.00
#
_symmetry.space_group_name_H-M   'P 1'
#
loop_
_entity.id
_entity.type
_entity.pdbx_description
1 polymer ?
#
loop_
_entity_poly.entity_id
_entity_poly.type
_entity_poly.pdbx_seq_one_letter_code
_entity_poly.pdbx_strand_id
1 'polypeptide(L)'
;MLFDLLDAVADAGNRWIFPDVGTEPHRAQRVLVTGSPRSRHAIDVTGYVDLAIASLAAHETYLEGLGDHVMSDPEFLRWNLEAAGQRVGCDAAVGFELIRY
;
A
#
# COMPACT_ATOMS: atom_id res chain seq x y z
N MET A 1 13.98 -1.78 13.79
CA MET A 1 12.98 -0.71 13.63
C MET A 1 11.82 -1.09 12.73
N LEU A 2 12.06 -1.62 11.53
CA LEU A 2 10.96 -2.04 10.63
C LEU A 2 10.05 -3.08 11.29
N PHE A 3 10.63 -4.08 11.95
CA PHE A 3 9.83 -5.13 12.60
C PHE A 3 9.01 -4.59 13.78
N ASP A 4 9.53 -3.62 14.52
CA ASP A 4 8.78 -2.96 15.58
C ASP A 4 7.59 -2.19 15.03
N LEU A 5 7.77 -1.50 13.90
CA LEU A 5 6.69 -0.80 13.23
C LEU A 5 5.61 -1.76 12.71
N LEU A 6 6.02 -2.88 12.12
CA LEU A 6 5.10 -3.89 11.63
C LEU A 6 4.31 -4.54 12.76
N ASP A 7 4.96 -4.82 13.89
CA ASP A 7 4.28 -5.33 15.07
C ASP A 7 3.26 -4.32 15.61
N ALA A 8 3.62 -3.03 15.64
CA ALA A 8 2.71 -1.97 16.05
C ALA A 8 1.49 -1.88 15.12
N VAL A 9 1.69 -2.02 13.81
CA VAL A 9 0.59 -2.02 12.84
C VAL A 9 -0.31 -3.24 13.07
N ALA A 10 0.27 -4.42 13.26
CA ALA A 10 -0.50 -5.64 13.50
C ALA A 10 -1.34 -5.55 14.78
N ASP A 11 -0.80 -4.90 15.81
CA ASP A 11 -1.45 -4.75 17.12
C ASP A 11 -2.26 -3.46 17.27
N ALA A 12 -2.42 -2.67 16.19
CA ALA A 12 -3.10 -1.37 16.27
C ALA A 12 -4.54 -1.46 16.77
N GLY A 13 -5.21 -2.58 16.55
CA GLY A 13 -6.56 -2.84 17.09
C GLY A 13 -6.57 -3.44 18.48
N ASN A 14 -5.41 -3.60 19.11
CA ASN A 14 -5.29 -4.22 20.42
C ASN A 14 -5.69 -3.24 21.51
N ARG A 15 -6.45 -3.72 22.48
CA ARG A 15 -6.96 -2.93 23.62
C ARG A 15 -5.85 -2.36 24.51
N TRP A 16 -4.66 -2.97 24.51
CA TRP A 16 -3.50 -2.44 25.22
C TRP A 16 -3.00 -1.11 24.66
N ILE A 17 -3.15 -0.91 23.35
CA ILE A 17 -2.71 0.29 22.64
C ILE A 17 -3.83 1.34 22.65
N PHE A 18 -5.06 0.91 22.44
CA PHE A 18 -6.23 1.79 22.34
C PHE A 18 -7.36 1.30 23.25
N PRO A 19 -7.23 1.44 24.61
CA PRO A 19 -8.20 0.84 25.53
C PRO A 19 -9.61 1.43 25.45
N ASP A 20 -9.75 2.66 24.96
CA ASP A 20 -11.01 3.40 25.00
C ASP A 20 -11.70 3.52 23.65
N VAL A 21 -11.31 2.72 22.66
CA VAL A 21 -11.87 2.80 21.30
C VAL A 21 -13.29 2.28 21.23
N GLY A 22 -13.71 1.42 22.17
CA GLY A 22 -15.08 0.89 22.22
C GLY A 22 -15.36 -0.26 21.26
N THR A 23 -14.34 -0.76 20.57
CA THR A 23 -14.43 -1.93 19.69
C THR A 23 -13.71 -3.12 20.30
N GLU A 24 -14.00 -4.31 19.78
CA GLU A 24 -13.29 -5.52 20.21
C GLU A 24 -11.80 -5.45 19.84
N PRO A 25 -10.90 -5.98 20.71
CA PRO A 25 -9.49 -6.07 20.39
C PRO A 25 -9.27 -6.90 19.12
N HIS A 26 -8.37 -6.46 18.28
CA HIS A 26 -8.03 -7.16 17.06
C HIS A 26 -6.52 -7.11 16.83
N ARG A 27 -5.98 -8.20 16.32
CA ARG A 27 -4.61 -8.24 15.82
C ARG A 27 -4.65 -8.67 14.36
N ALA A 28 -4.00 -7.93 13.48
CA ALA A 28 -3.91 -8.31 12.08
C ALA A 28 -3.15 -9.63 11.93
N GLN A 29 -3.68 -10.54 11.14
CA GLN A 29 -3.05 -11.82 10.87
C GLN A 29 -2.01 -11.72 9.75
N ARG A 30 -2.18 -10.74 8.87
CA ARG A 30 -1.31 -10.49 7.72
C ARG A 30 -1.09 -9.02 7.54
N VAL A 31 0.14 -8.66 7.24
CA VAL A 31 0.51 -7.28 6.87
C VAL A 31 1.14 -7.34 5.48
N LEU A 32 0.62 -6.54 4.56
CA LEU A 32 1.11 -6.43 3.20
C LEU A 32 1.95 -5.16 3.08
N VAL A 33 3.22 -5.30 2.71
CA VAL A 33 4.15 -4.18 2.59
C VAL A 33 4.39 -3.92 1.11
N THR A 34 3.91 -2.79 0.61
CA THR A 34 4.18 -2.35 -0.76
C THR A 34 5.53 -1.65 -0.84
N GLY A 35 6.13 -1.68 -2.03
CA GLY A 35 7.43 -1.03 -2.24
C GLY A 35 8.61 -1.75 -1.60
N SER A 36 8.42 -2.96 -1.10
CA SER A 36 9.50 -3.74 -0.51
C SER A 36 10.38 -4.38 -1.59
N PRO A 37 11.72 -4.36 -1.42
CA PRO A 37 12.61 -5.11 -2.32
C PRO A 37 12.46 -6.63 -2.18
N ARG A 38 11.74 -7.11 -1.17
CA ARG A 38 11.47 -8.52 -0.91
C ARG A 38 10.07 -8.92 -1.34
N SER A 39 9.45 -8.17 -2.25
CA SER A 39 8.11 -8.48 -2.75
C SER A 39 8.13 -9.81 -3.52
N ARG A 40 7.31 -10.76 -3.08
CA ARG A 40 7.18 -12.08 -3.70
C ARG A 40 5.75 -12.39 -4.11
N HIS A 41 4.85 -11.48 -3.83
CA HIS A 41 3.43 -11.61 -4.15
C HIS A 41 3.00 -10.43 -4.98
N ALA A 42 2.02 -10.64 -5.82
CA ALA A 42 1.44 -9.57 -6.62
C ALA A 42 -0.05 -9.80 -6.79
N ILE A 43 -0.78 -8.70 -6.91
CA ILE A 43 -2.20 -8.70 -7.25
C ILE A 43 -2.32 -8.10 -8.63
N ASP A 44 -2.98 -8.81 -9.54
CA ASP A 44 -3.31 -8.31 -10.88
C ASP A 44 -4.36 -7.21 -10.74
N VAL A 45 -3.99 -6.01 -11.17
CA VAL A 45 -4.87 -4.83 -11.15
C VAL A 45 -5.16 -4.32 -12.56
N THR A 46 -5.00 -5.18 -13.57
CA THR A 46 -5.36 -4.86 -14.95
C THR A 46 -6.79 -4.35 -15.01
N GLY A 47 -6.98 -3.22 -15.70
CA GLY A 47 -8.28 -2.57 -15.80
C GLY A 47 -8.63 -1.62 -14.67
N TYR A 48 -7.79 -1.53 -13.62
CA TYR A 48 -8.01 -0.63 -12.48
C TYR A 48 -7.03 0.54 -12.40
N VAL A 49 -6.13 0.67 -13.37
CA VAL A 49 -5.08 1.71 -13.35
C VAL A 49 -5.70 3.11 -13.32
N ASP A 50 -6.73 3.35 -14.12
CA ASP A 50 -7.38 4.68 -14.16
C ASP A 50 -8.08 5.00 -12.84
N LEU A 51 -8.64 4.01 -12.15
CA LEU A 51 -9.20 4.18 -10.80
C LEU A 51 -8.12 4.54 -9.78
N ALA A 52 -6.97 3.90 -9.86
CA ALA A 52 -5.83 4.22 -8.99
C ALA A 52 -5.36 5.66 -9.19
N ILE A 53 -5.27 6.10 -10.43
CA ILE A 53 -4.89 7.48 -10.78
C ILE A 53 -5.93 8.47 -10.26
N ALA A 54 -7.22 8.17 -10.42
CA ALA A 54 -8.30 9.01 -9.91
C ALA A 54 -8.27 9.09 -8.38
N SER A 55 -7.98 7.99 -7.70
CA SER A 55 -7.82 7.97 -6.24
C SER A 55 -6.68 8.86 -5.79
N LEU A 56 -5.52 8.80 -6.46
CA LEU A 56 -4.39 9.68 -6.15
C LEU A 56 -4.77 11.14 -6.38
N ALA A 57 -5.42 11.46 -7.50
CA ALA A 57 -5.83 12.83 -7.83
C ALA A 57 -6.81 13.42 -6.80
N ALA A 58 -7.59 12.57 -6.11
CA ALA A 58 -8.51 13.01 -5.07
C ALA A 58 -7.80 13.51 -3.80
N HIS A 59 -6.52 13.18 -3.63
CA HIS A 59 -5.71 13.66 -2.50
C HIS A 59 -5.08 15.03 -2.81
N GLU A 60 -5.91 16.01 -3.05
CA GLU A 60 -5.48 17.34 -3.51
C GLU A 60 -4.49 18.03 -2.59
N THR A 61 -4.79 18.07 -1.29
CA THR A 61 -3.91 18.71 -0.30
C THR A 61 -2.55 18.03 -0.22
N TYR A 62 -2.52 16.71 -0.29
CA TYR A 62 -1.30 15.94 -0.28
C TYR A 62 -0.45 16.24 -1.53
N LEU A 63 -1.08 16.28 -2.70
CA LEU A 63 -0.39 16.57 -3.96
C LEU A 63 0.15 17.98 -4.00
N GLU A 64 -0.59 18.97 -3.48
CA GLU A 64 -0.11 20.34 -3.34
C GLU A 64 1.14 20.42 -2.47
N GLY A 65 1.17 19.66 -1.38
CA GLY A 65 2.33 19.61 -0.49
C GLY A 65 3.56 18.98 -1.13
N LEU A 66 3.38 18.04 -2.06
CA LEU A 66 4.51 17.45 -2.80
C LEU A 66 5.07 18.37 -3.88
N GLY A 67 4.27 19.31 -4.42
CA GLY A 67 4.69 20.20 -5.50
C GLY A 67 5.08 19.41 -6.75
N ASP A 68 6.26 19.69 -7.30
CA ASP A 68 6.76 19.04 -8.52
C ASP A 68 7.40 17.67 -8.30
N HIS A 69 7.09 17.03 -7.18
CA HIS A 69 7.61 15.69 -6.87
C HIS A 69 7.09 14.67 -7.88
N VAL A 70 7.93 13.69 -8.24
CA VAL A 70 7.59 12.63 -9.19
C VAL A 70 6.33 11.86 -8.80
N MET A 71 6.07 11.72 -7.50
CA MET A 71 4.87 11.05 -7.00
C MET A 71 3.57 11.82 -7.27
N SER A 72 3.65 13.09 -7.69
CA SER A 72 2.50 13.87 -8.11
C SER A 72 2.08 13.60 -9.56
N ASP A 73 2.92 12.92 -10.33
CA ASP A 73 2.68 12.64 -11.74
C ASP A 73 1.86 11.36 -11.91
N PRO A 74 0.64 11.44 -12.48
CA PRO A 74 -0.18 10.25 -12.73
C PRO A 74 0.52 9.21 -13.62
N GLU A 75 1.35 9.66 -14.56
CA GLU A 75 2.07 8.75 -15.45
C GLU A 75 3.14 7.94 -14.72
N PHE A 76 3.70 8.49 -13.65
CA PHE A 76 4.62 7.74 -12.80
C PHE A 76 3.92 6.57 -12.10
N LEU A 77 2.71 6.81 -11.61
CA LEU A 77 1.89 5.74 -11.01
C LEU A 77 1.55 4.66 -12.05
N ARG A 78 1.11 5.08 -13.23
CA ARG A 78 0.82 4.16 -14.33
C ARG A 78 2.04 3.31 -14.67
N TRP A 79 3.19 3.95 -14.82
CA TRP A 79 4.44 3.25 -15.14
C TRP A 79 4.78 2.19 -14.09
N ASN A 80 4.66 2.53 -12.82
CA ASN A 80 4.93 1.60 -11.72
C ASN A 80 4.03 0.36 -11.78
N LEU A 81 2.73 0.56 -11.99
CA LEU A 81 1.78 -0.54 -12.04
C LEU A 81 2.01 -1.42 -13.27
N GLU A 82 2.29 -0.83 -14.40
CA GLU A 82 2.56 -1.57 -15.64
C GLU A 82 3.90 -2.32 -15.56
N ALA A 83 4.93 -1.71 -14.99
CA ALA A 83 6.22 -2.37 -14.79
C ALA A 83 6.10 -3.59 -13.88
N ALA A 84 5.34 -3.47 -12.79
CA ALA A 84 5.06 -4.60 -11.91
C ALA A 84 4.28 -5.70 -12.64
N GLY A 85 3.32 -5.31 -13.48
CA GLY A 85 2.56 -6.25 -14.30
C GLY A 85 3.43 -7.08 -15.23
N GLN A 86 4.39 -6.45 -15.89
CA GLN A 86 5.31 -7.14 -16.80
C GLN A 86 6.11 -8.23 -16.09
N ARG A 87 6.47 -8.02 -14.82
CA ARG A 87 7.22 -9.02 -14.04
C ARG A 87 6.41 -10.27 -13.73
N VAL A 88 5.09 -10.18 -13.70
CA VAL A 88 4.20 -11.28 -13.32
C VAL A 88 3.29 -11.73 -14.46
N GLY A 89 3.46 -11.17 -15.66
CA GLY A 89 2.76 -11.62 -16.86
C GLY A 89 1.36 -11.04 -17.04
N CYS A 90 1.06 -9.86 -16.49
CA CYS A 90 -0.19 -9.14 -16.74
C CYS A 90 0.09 -7.68 -17.09
N ASP A 91 -0.96 -6.93 -17.45
CA ASP A 91 -0.81 -5.54 -17.89
C ASP A 91 -0.46 -4.59 -16.76
N ALA A 92 -0.99 -4.81 -15.58
CA ALA A 92 -0.71 -4.00 -14.41
C ALA A 92 -0.86 -4.83 -13.13
N ALA A 93 0.02 -4.59 -12.16
CA ALA A 93 0.01 -5.30 -10.88
C ALA A 93 0.54 -4.45 -9.74
N VAL A 94 0.20 -4.84 -8.52
CA VAL A 94 0.80 -4.32 -7.29
C VAL A 94 1.59 -5.44 -6.63
N GLY A 95 2.88 -5.20 -6.43
CA GLY A 95 3.75 -6.13 -5.71
C GLY A 95 3.79 -5.84 -4.22
N PHE A 96 3.93 -6.87 -3.40
CA PHE A 96 4.03 -6.69 -1.96
C PHE A 96 4.79 -7.84 -1.29
N GLU A 97 5.31 -7.54 -0.12
CA GLU A 97 5.85 -8.52 0.82
C GLU A 97 4.73 -8.89 1.80
N LEU A 98 4.50 -10.19 2.01
CA LEU A 98 3.50 -10.68 2.95
C LEU A 98 4.17 -11.10 4.24
N ILE A 99 3.73 -10.53 5.35
CA ILE A 99 4.16 -10.88 6.69
C ILE A 99 2.97 -11.48 7.43
N ARG A 100 3.15 -12.68 7.96
CA ARG A 100 2.11 -13.40 8.71
C ARG A 100 2.41 -13.34 10.19
N TYR A 101 1.37 -13.11 10.96
CA TYR A 101 1.41 -13.12 12.41
C TYR A 101 0.61 -14.28 13.01
#